data_6dccef2a9a30f1da0d014bc91a6e072b
#
_entry.id   6dccef2a9a30f1da0d014bc91a6e072b
#
_cell.length_a   1.000
_cell.length_b   1.000
_cell.length_c   1.000
_cell.angle_alpha   90.00
_cell.angle_beta   90.00
_cell.angle_gamma   90.00
#
_symmetry.space_group_name_H-M   'P 1'
#
loop_
_entity.id
_entity.type
_entity.pdbx_description
1 polymer ?
#
loop_
_entity_poly.entity_id
_entity_poly.type
_entity_poly.pdbx_seq_one_letter_code
_entity_poly.pdbx_strand_id
1 'polypeptide(L)'
;MSSGEFTNVQVPAHGQAITMGADKKLHVPDHPILPFIEGDGTGPDIWRASVRVFDAAVEKSYKGKRKIAWMEVYAGEKSFLKFKTGEPAGDAKAWLPDDTVHAFRKFLVGIKGPLTTPVGGGIRSLNVALRQQLDLYVCVRPVRYFAGVPSPVKRPEAVNMVIYRENTEDIYAGIEWAAGSPEAQKILKFIEAEFPQTFKKVRFPATSGVGIKPVSKDGSQRLIGAAIDYAIAHKRKSVTLVHKGNIMKYTEGAFRDWGYQLAKEKFGAVEIDGGPWCKLPNGIVIKDSIADITLQQVLTRPEEFDVIATLNLNGDYLSDALAAQVGGIGIAPGGNINCDTGHAVFEATHGTAPKYANQDKVNPGSVILSGVMMLEHLGWQEAADSIVKSLERTIGDKVVTYDFARLMSGAKEVKCSEFADALIRNLA
;
A
#
# COMPACT_ATOMS: atom_id res chain seq x y z
N MET A 1 -32.14 0.58 -7.13
CA MET A 1 -31.43 0.57 -5.83
C MET A 1 -31.94 1.76 -5.04
N SER A 2 -32.36 1.57 -3.78
CA SER A 2 -33.06 2.58 -3.00
C SER A 2 -32.18 3.81 -2.74
N SER A 3 -32.71 4.99 -2.99
CA SER A 3 -32.10 6.31 -2.75
C SER A 3 -31.88 6.66 -1.26
N GLY A 4 -31.87 5.66 -0.38
CA GLY A 4 -31.76 5.85 1.07
C GLY A 4 -30.54 5.19 1.73
N GLU A 5 -29.67 4.52 0.98
CA GLU A 5 -28.55 3.78 1.58
C GLU A 5 -27.30 4.65 1.80
N PHE A 6 -27.12 5.69 1.01
CA PHE A 6 -26.04 6.67 1.13
C PHE A 6 -26.62 8.07 1.27
N THR A 7 -26.03 8.88 2.15
CA THR A 7 -26.48 10.25 2.44
C THR A 7 -25.72 11.29 1.62
N ASN A 8 -24.41 11.12 1.47
CA ASN A 8 -23.50 12.13 0.96
C ASN A 8 -22.81 11.77 -0.36
N VAL A 9 -23.08 10.57 -0.89
CA VAL A 9 -22.43 10.07 -2.10
C VAL A 9 -23.49 9.53 -3.06
N GLN A 10 -23.21 9.62 -4.35
CA GLN A 10 -24.12 9.15 -5.39
C GLN A 10 -23.61 7.84 -5.98
N VAL A 11 -24.43 6.80 -5.89
CA VAL A 11 -24.17 5.53 -6.57
C VAL A 11 -24.42 5.71 -8.06
N PRO A 12 -23.50 5.31 -8.95
CA PRO A 12 -23.71 5.37 -10.39
C PRO A 12 -24.97 4.61 -10.80
N ALA A 13 -25.77 5.21 -11.69
CA ALA A 13 -27.01 4.60 -12.17
C ALA A 13 -26.76 3.31 -12.97
N HIS A 14 -25.57 3.20 -13.57
CA HIS A 14 -25.13 2.05 -14.36
C HIS A 14 -23.90 1.44 -13.70
N GLY A 15 -23.98 0.17 -13.41
CA GLY A 15 -22.90 -0.58 -12.77
C GLY A 15 -23.42 -1.60 -11.77
N GLN A 16 -22.56 -2.52 -11.39
CA GLN A 16 -22.88 -3.62 -10.49
C GLN A 16 -21.79 -3.75 -9.42
N ALA A 17 -22.19 -4.23 -8.25
CA ALA A 17 -21.23 -4.51 -7.19
C ALA A 17 -20.38 -5.74 -7.52
N ILE A 18 -19.09 -5.68 -7.18
CA ILE A 18 -18.23 -6.85 -7.09
C ILE A 18 -18.68 -7.68 -5.89
N THR A 19 -18.63 -9.00 -5.99
CA THR A 19 -18.96 -9.89 -4.88
C THR A 19 -17.84 -10.90 -4.64
N MET A 20 -17.72 -11.38 -3.40
CA MET A 20 -16.80 -12.46 -3.04
C MET A 20 -17.56 -13.79 -3.06
N GLY A 21 -17.06 -14.76 -3.81
CA GLY A 21 -17.62 -16.11 -3.85
C GLY A 21 -17.21 -16.94 -2.62
N ALA A 22 -17.93 -18.04 -2.39
CA ALA A 22 -17.59 -19.00 -1.34
C ALA A 22 -16.22 -19.67 -1.58
N ASP A 23 -15.75 -19.69 -2.81
CA ASP A 23 -14.41 -20.14 -3.23
C ASP A 23 -13.30 -19.12 -2.98
N LYS A 24 -13.60 -18.01 -2.30
CA LYS A 24 -12.71 -16.88 -2.05
C LYS A 24 -12.18 -16.21 -3.34
N LYS A 25 -12.96 -16.24 -4.42
CA LYS A 25 -12.67 -15.50 -5.65
C LYS A 25 -13.63 -14.35 -5.84
N LEU A 26 -13.12 -13.26 -6.41
CA LEU A 26 -13.94 -12.12 -6.79
C LEU A 26 -14.76 -12.45 -8.04
N HIS A 27 -16.05 -12.19 -7.97
CA HIS A 27 -16.93 -12.16 -9.13
C HIS A 27 -17.05 -10.72 -9.60
N VAL A 28 -16.31 -10.40 -10.66
CA VAL A 28 -16.21 -9.05 -11.22
C VAL A 28 -17.15 -8.94 -12.42
N PRO A 29 -18.19 -8.09 -12.38
CA PRO A 29 -19.07 -7.85 -13.51
C PRO A 29 -18.33 -7.06 -14.60
N ASP A 30 -18.93 -7.03 -15.82
CA ASP A 30 -18.35 -6.24 -16.92
C ASP A 30 -18.39 -4.73 -16.66
N HIS A 31 -19.31 -4.27 -15.81
CA HIS A 31 -19.44 -2.87 -15.40
C HIS A 31 -19.38 -2.75 -13.87
N PRO A 32 -18.22 -2.95 -13.22
CA PRO A 32 -18.10 -2.87 -11.77
C PRO A 32 -18.21 -1.42 -11.29
N ILE A 33 -18.89 -1.21 -10.16
CA ILE A 33 -18.84 0.06 -9.43
C ILE A 33 -17.56 0.05 -8.60
N LEU A 34 -16.67 1.03 -8.86
CA LEU A 34 -15.44 1.21 -8.12
C LEU A 34 -15.44 2.56 -7.37
N PRO A 35 -15.54 2.55 -6.04
CA PRO A 35 -15.31 3.76 -5.25
C PRO A 35 -13.93 4.34 -5.48
N PHE A 36 -13.86 5.67 -5.61
CA PHE A 36 -12.59 6.37 -5.64
C PHE A 36 -12.58 7.59 -4.73
N ILE A 37 -11.43 7.90 -4.16
CA ILE A 37 -11.14 9.15 -3.46
C ILE A 37 -10.11 9.90 -4.30
N GLU A 38 -10.47 11.10 -4.77
CA GLU A 38 -9.59 11.93 -5.59
C GLU A 38 -8.28 12.27 -4.84
N GLY A 39 -8.39 12.51 -3.52
CA GLY A 39 -7.28 12.88 -2.66
C GLY A 39 -7.11 14.39 -2.51
N ASP A 40 -6.10 14.76 -1.73
CA ASP A 40 -5.79 16.14 -1.37
C ASP A 40 -4.50 16.62 -2.06
N GLY A 41 -4.26 17.93 -2.04
CA GLY A 41 -3.07 18.52 -2.61
C GLY A 41 -2.95 18.24 -4.12
N THR A 42 -1.98 17.42 -4.51
CA THR A 42 -1.81 16.98 -5.92
C THR A 42 -2.81 15.93 -6.36
N GLY A 43 -3.60 15.38 -5.44
CA GLY A 43 -4.59 14.33 -5.70
C GLY A 43 -5.50 14.60 -6.89
N PRO A 44 -6.17 15.77 -6.98
CA PRO A 44 -7.02 16.11 -8.12
C PRO A 44 -6.32 16.10 -9.48
N ASP A 45 -5.06 16.57 -9.55
CA ASP A 45 -4.31 16.59 -10.80
C ASP A 45 -3.98 15.17 -11.27
N ILE A 46 -3.42 14.34 -10.36
CA ILE A 46 -3.03 12.98 -10.69
C ILE A 46 -4.22 12.06 -10.93
N TRP A 47 -5.36 12.30 -10.25
CA TRP A 47 -6.57 11.53 -10.49
C TRP A 47 -7.16 11.81 -11.88
N ARG A 48 -7.33 13.10 -12.25
CA ARG A 48 -7.83 13.49 -13.57
C ARG A 48 -6.98 12.91 -14.72
N ALA A 49 -5.67 12.85 -14.53
CA ALA A 49 -4.76 12.21 -15.49
C ALA A 49 -4.96 10.70 -15.54
N SER A 50 -4.96 10.04 -14.37
CA SER A 50 -4.97 8.57 -14.25
C SER A 50 -6.27 7.93 -14.71
N VAL A 51 -7.44 8.49 -14.34
CA VAL A 51 -8.74 7.93 -14.72
C VAL A 51 -8.91 7.84 -16.24
N ARG A 52 -8.39 8.82 -16.98
CA ARG A 52 -8.42 8.81 -18.45
C ARG A 52 -7.60 7.68 -19.03
N VAL A 53 -6.46 7.35 -18.41
CA VAL A 53 -5.61 6.22 -18.82
C VAL A 53 -6.31 4.89 -18.56
N PHE A 54 -6.97 4.75 -17.39
CA PHE A 54 -7.72 3.53 -17.06
C PHE A 54 -8.86 3.31 -18.03
N ASP A 55 -9.70 4.32 -18.25
CA ASP A 55 -10.85 4.22 -19.14
C ASP A 55 -10.43 3.91 -20.59
N ALA A 56 -9.38 4.57 -21.08
CA ALA A 56 -8.86 4.32 -22.43
C ALA A 56 -8.27 2.91 -22.57
N ALA A 57 -7.56 2.42 -21.56
CA ALA A 57 -7.00 1.08 -21.59
C ALA A 57 -8.08 -0.01 -21.56
N VAL A 58 -9.09 0.16 -20.71
CA VAL A 58 -10.23 -0.76 -20.62
C VAL A 58 -11.04 -0.76 -21.92
N GLU A 59 -11.36 0.42 -22.45
CA GLU A 59 -12.10 0.56 -23.71
C GLU A 59 -11.35 -0.15 -24.86
N LYS A 60 -10.05 0.10 -24.98
CA LYS A 60 -9.24 -0.47 -26.06
C LYS A 60 -9.08 -1.98 -25.92
N SER A 61 -8.79 -2.49 -24.71
CA SER A 61 -8.58 -3.91 -24.46
C SER A 61 -9.84 -4.75 -24.64
N TYR A 62 -10.99 -4.22 -24.25
CA TYR A 62 -12.25 -4.97 -24.22
C TYR A 62 -13.30 -4.50 -25.25
N LYS A 63 -12.95 -3.50 -26.09
CA LYS A 63 -13.79 -3.05 -27.23
C LYS A 63 -15.22 -2.66 -26.77
N GLY A 64 -15.32 -1.93 -25.67
CA GLY A 64 -16.58 -1.46 -25.09
C GLY A 64 -17.38 -2.51 -24.33
N LYS A 65 -16.94 -3.77 -24.24
CA LYS A 65 -17.63 -4.80 -23.45
C LYS A 65 -17.52 -4.58 -21.96
N ARG A 66 -16.39 -4.00 -21.50
CA ARG A 66 -16.14 -3.69 -20.11
C ARG A 66 -16.00 -2.18 -19.91
N LYS A 67 -16.54 -1.68 -18.79
CA LYS A 67 -16.45 -0.26 -18.44
C LYS A 67 -16.53 -0.10 -16.93
N ILE A 68 -15.66 0.73 -16.35
CA ILE A 68 -15.71 1.03 -14.91
C ILE A 68 -16.81 2.07 -14.65
N ALA A 69 -17.66 1.81 -13.66
CA ALA A 69 -18.61 2.78 -13.13
C ALA A 69 -17.98 3.45 -11.89
N TRP A 70 -17.31 4.57 -12.09
CA TRP A 70 -16.62 5.30 -11.04
C TRP A 70 -17.60 5.95 -10.06
N MET A 71 -17.40 5.73 -8.75
CA MET A 71 -18.19 6.29 -7.65
C MET A 71 -17.31 7.17 -6.78
N GLU A 72 -17.47 8.50 -6.86
CA GLU A 72 -16.73 9.39 -5.98
C GLU A 72 -17.20 9.25 -4.53
N VAL A 73 -16.23 9.01 -3.63
CA VAL A 73 -16.39 9.03 -2.18
C VAL A 73 -15.35 9.97 -1.58
N TYR A 74 -15.57 10.44 -0.36
CA TYR A 74 -14.84 11.57 0.18
C TYR A 74 -14.00 11.17 1.40
N ALA A 75 -12.76 11.62 1.44
CA ALA A 75 -11.88 11.61 2.61
C ALA A 75 -10.88 12.75 2.51
N GLY A 76 -10.27 13.15 3.64
CA GLY A 76 -9.26 14.18 3.70
C GLY A 76 -9.81 15.60 3.72
N GLU A 77 -9.00 16.55 3.24
CA GLU A 77 -9.31 17.98 3.26
C GLU A 77 -10.54 18.31 2.39
N LYS A 78 -10.64 17.71 1.19
CA LYS A 78 -11.81 17.88 0.32
C LYS A 78 -13.10 17.46 1.02
N SER A 79 -13.06 16.35 1.76
CA SER A 79 -14.19 15.87 2.57
C SER A 79 -14.54 16.85 3.67
N PHE A 80 -13.55 17.26 4.45
CA PHE A 80 -13.75 18.21 5.54
C PHE A 80 -14.37 19.52 5.05
N LEU A 81 -13.84 20.12 4.00
CA LEU A 81 -14.37 21.37 3.45
C LEU A 81 -15.82 21.26 2.96
N LYS A 82 -16.21 20.05 2.50
CA LYS A 82 -17.56 19.78 1.99
C LYS A 82 -18.57 19.52 3.11
N PHE A 83 -18.19 18.85 4.19
CA PHE A 83 -19.10 18.30 5.19
C PHE A 83 -18.91 18.86 6.61
N LYS A 84 -17.95 19.77 6.83
CA LYS A 84 -17.68 20.32 8.16
C LYS A 84 -18.89 20.95 8.80
N THR A 85 -19.09 20.63 10.08
CA THR A 85 -20.11 21.23 10.95
C THR A 85 -19.49 22.06 12.09
N GLY A 86 -18.15 22.03 12.26
CA GLY A 86 -17.42 22.69 13.33
C GLY A 86 -15.93 22.82 13.04
N GLU A 87 -15.14 22.96 14.10
CA GLU A 87 -13.69 23.07 14.03
C GLU A 87 -13.02 21.76 13.61
N PRO A 88 -11.88 21.79 12.88
CA PRO A 88 -11.22 20.60 12.32
C PRO A 88 -10.92 19.51 13.34
N ALA A 89 -10.48 19.88 14.52
CA ALA A 89 -10.06 18.94 15.57
C ALA A 89 -11.20 18.10 16.18
N GLY A 90 -12.47 18.54 16.04
CA GLY A 90 -13.64 17.87 16.64
C GLY A 90 -14.48 17.07 15.65
N ASP A 91 -14.23 17.15 14.34
CA ASP A 91 -15.12 16.61 13.30
C ASP A 91 -14.46 15.49 12.48
N ALA A 92 -14.10 14.39 13.17
CA ALA A 92 -13.48 13.23 12.51
C ALA A 92 -14.35 12.65 11.38
N LYS A 93 -15.69 12.75 11.48
CA LYS A 93 -16.62 12.27 10.44
C LYS A 93 -16.65 13.15 9.21
N ALA A 94 -16.35 14.44 9.34
CA ALA A 94 -16.18 15.30 8.16
C ALA A 94 -14.89 14.97 7.38
N TRP A 95 -13.84 14.50 8.08
CA TRP A 95 -12.61 14.03 7.45
C TRP A 95 -12.71 12.65 6.80
N LEU A 96 -13.50 11.75 7.39
CA LEU A 96 -13.78 10.41 6.86
C LEU A 96 -15.25 10.06 7.13
N PRO A 97 -16.17 10.39 6.20
CA PRO A 97 -17.58 10.07 6.32
C PRO A 97 -17.86 8.57 6.40
N ASP A 98 -18.88 8.20 7.16
CA ASP A 98 -19.34 6.80 7.27
C ASP A 98 -19.71 6.23 5.89
N ASP A 99 -20.29 7.04 5.00
CA ASP A 99 -20.62 6.67 3.60
C ASP A 99 -19.42 6.18 2.81
N THR A 100 -18.24 6.78 3.03
CA THR A 100 -17.00 6.37 2.35
C THR A 100 -16.59 4.96 2.74
N VAL A 101 -16.58 4.68 4.06
CA VAL A 101 -16.26 3.34 4.55
C VAL A 101 -17.32 2.33 4.11
N HIS A 102 -18.60 2.72 4.14
CA HIS A 102 -19.71 1.89 3.68
C HIS A 102 -19.59 1.56 2.19
N ALA A 103 -19.22 2.52 1.34
CA ALA A 103 -19.01 2.29 -0.07
C ALA A 103 -17.90 1.25 -0.35
N PHE A 104 -16.75 1.37 0.32
CA PHE A 104 -15.70 0.35 0.19
C PHE A 104 -16.14 -1.02 0.71
N ARG A 105 -16.92 -1.07 1.82
CA ARG A 105 -17.46 -2.35 2.31
C ARG A 105 -18.41 -2.99 1.31
N LYS A 106 -19.25 -2.20 0.65
CA LYS A 106 -20.28 -2.69 -0.27
C LYS A 106 -19.71 -3.10 -1.63
N PHE A 107 -18.80 -2.29 -2.18
CA PHE A 107 -18.29 -2.48 -3.53
C PHE A 107 -16.94 -3.18 -3.58
N LEU A 108 -16.34 -3.50 -2.44
CA LEU A 108 -15.12 -4.27 -2.17
C LEU A 108 -13.83 -3.63 -2.70
N VAL A 109 -13.78 -3.20 -3.94
CA VAL A 109 -12.54 -2.75 -4.60
C VAL A 109 -12.64 -1.30 -4.99
N GLY A 110 -11.60 -0.52 -4.68
CA GLY A 110 -11.51 0.86 -5.12
C GLY A 110 -10.09 1.43 -5.07
N ILE A 111 -9.97 2.72 -5.37
CA ILE A 111 -8.68 3.41 -5.49
C ILE A 111 -8.74 4.79 -4.84
N LYS A 112 -7.61 5.27 -4.34
CA LYS A 112 -7.53 6.61 -3.75
C LYS A 112 -6.22 7.34 -4.07
N GLY A 113 -6.30 8.65 -4.13
CA GLY A 113 -5.16 9.55 -4.11
C GLY A 113 -4.59 9.76 -2.69
N PRO A 114 -3.58 10.61 -2.54
CA PRO A 114 -2.97 10.94 -1.26
C PRO A 114 -3.94 11.71 -0.37
N LEU A 115 -3.86 11.49 0.96
CA LEU A 115 -4.73 12.16 1.93
C LEU A 115 -3.93 12.99 2.93
N THR A 116 -4.44 14.17 3.23
CA THR A 116 -3.97 15.01 4.34
C THR A 116 -4.56 14.48 5.64
N THR A 117 -3.71 14.27 6.64
CA THR A 117 -4.15 14.06 8.02
C THR A 117 -3.99 15.37 8.78
N PRO A 118 -5.03 15.89 9.46
CA PRO A 118 -4.92 17.14 10.20
C PRO A 118 -3.88 17.02 11.32
N VAL A 119 -3.05 18.05 11.46
CA VAL A 119 -2.06 18.13 12.55
C VAL A 119 -2.76 18.65 13.81
N GLY A 120 -2.76 17.85 14.87
CA GLY A 120 -3.41 18.19 16.15
C GLY A 120 -4.82 17.60 16.28
N GLY A 121 -5.41 17.71 17.48
CA GLY A 121 -6.80 17.31 17.74
C GLY A 121 -7.08 15.81 17.84
N GLY A 122 -6.06 14.95 17.93
CA GLY A 122 -6.24 13.52 18.18
C GLY A 122 -6.78 12.70 16.98
N ILE A 123 -6.93 13.31 15.80
CA ILE A 123 -7.29 12.60 14.58
C ILE A 123 -6.06 11.83 14.09
N ARG A 124 -6.16 10.51 14.06
CA ARG A 124 -5.13 9.63 13.53
C ARG A 124 -5.13 9.66 11.99
N SER A 125 -4.05 9.15 11.40
CA SER A 125 -3.95 9.01 9.95
C SER A 125 -5.21 8.39 9.32
N LEU A 126 -5.81 9.11 8.37
CA LEU A 126 -7.00 8.64 7.65
C LEU A 126 -6.72 7.35 6.85
N ASN A 127 -5.48 7.19 6.37
CA ASN A 127 -5.04 5.97 5.72
C ASN A 127 -5.08 4.78 6.70
N VAL A 128 -4.56 4.97 7.92
CA VAL A 128 -4.59 3.96 8.98
C VAL A 128 -6.04 3.64 9.38
N ALA A 129 -6.90 4.65 9.49
CA ALA A 129 -8.31 4.46 9.82
C ALA A 129 -9.03 3.60 8.77
N LEU A 130 -8.84 3.85 7.48
CA LEU A 130 -9.40 3.02 6.39
C LEU A 130 -8.89 1.57 6.46
N ARG A 131 -7.59 1.38 6.64
CA ARG A 131 -6.96 0.05 6.74
C ARG A 131 -7.53 -0.76 7.90
N GLN A 132 -7.69 -0.13 9.07
CA GLN A 132 -8.23 -0.77 10.27
C GLN A 132 -9.74 -1.05 10.14
N GLN A 133 -10.54 -0.10 9.67
CA GLN A 133 -11.99 -0.26 9.56
C GLN A 133 -12.42 -1.28 8.52
N LEU A 134 -11.61 -1.52 7.49
CA LEU A 134 -11.84 -2.52 6.44
C LEU A 134 -11.00 -3.79 6.65
N ASP A 135 -10.22 -3.86 7.75
CA ASP A 135 -9.26 -4.93 8.05
C ASP A 135 -8.36 -5.29 6.85
N LEU A 136 -7.80 -4.26 6.20
CA LEU A 136 -6.90 -4.43 5.06
C LEU A 136 -5.50 -4.82 5.55
N TYR A 137 -5.34 -6.08 5.95
CA TYR A 137 -4.17 -6.55 6.69
C TYR A 137 -2.89 -6.72 5.86
N VAL A 138 -3.00 -6.69 4.55
CA VAL A 138 -1.87 -6.77 3.63
C VAL A 138 -1.68 -5.44 2.91
N CYS A 139 -0.52 -4.80 3.06
CA CYS A 139 -0.09 -3.72 2.18
C CYS A 139 0.93 -4.28 1.18
N VAL A 140 0.54 -4.34 -0.10
CA VAL A 140 1.36 -4.84 -1.21
C VAL A 140 2.01 -3.67 -1.91
N ARG A 141 3.35 -3.68 -2.02
CA ARG A 141 4.13 -2.66 -2.70
C ARG A 141 5.13 -3.31 -3.68
N PRO A 142 4.77 -3.49 -4.95
CA PRO A 142 5.71 -3.92 -5.97
C PRO A 142 6.75 -2.84 -6.24
N VAL A 143 8.01 -3.26 -6.35
CA VAL A 143 9.13 -2.39 -6.70
C VAL A 143 9.86 -3.02 -7.86
N ARG A 144 9.77 -2.39 -9.04
CA ARG A 144 10.48 -2.81 -10.23
C ARG A 144 11.02 -1.60 -11.00
N TYR A 145 12.12 -1.80 -11.69
CA TYR A 145 12.70 -0.78 -12.54
C TYR A 145 12.02 -0.74 -13.91
N PHE A 146 11.78 0.46 -14.41
CA PHE A 146 11.37 0.73 -15.78
C PHE A 146 12.56 1.27 -16.58
N ALA A 147 12.87 0.66 -17.72
CA ALA A 147 14.03 1.03 -18.52
C ALA A 147 14.01 2.52 -18.90
N GLY A 148 15.14 3.19 -18.66
CA GLY A 148 15.28 4.63 -18.92
C GLY A 148 14.97 5.55 -17.75
N VAL A 149 14.35 5.07 -16.68
CA VAL A 149 14.10 5.87 -15.47
C VAL A 149 15.43 6.20 -14.79
N PRO A 150 15.66 7.46 -14.38
CA PRO A 150 16.84 7.82 -13.59
C PRO A 150 16.89 7.08 -12.26
N SER A 151 18.05 6.51 -11.91
CA SER A 151 18.25 5.75 -10.69
C SER A 151 19.58 6.11 -10.02
N PRO A 152 19.64 6.17 -8.68
CA PRO A 152 20.88 6.39 -7.93
C PRO A 152 21.74 5.14 -7.81
N VAL A 153 21.21 3.93 -8.15
CA VAL A 153 21.97 2.68 -8.05
C VAL A 153 22.55 2.27 -9.40
N LYS A 154 23.62 1.45 -9.35
CA LYS A 154 24.37 1.06 -10.56
C LYS A 154 23.63 0.06 -11.44
N ARG A 155 22.80 -0.80 -10.86
CA ARG A 155 22.08 -1.89 -11.54
C ARG A 155 20.60 -1.89 -11.13
N PRO A 156 19.83 -0.82 -11.45
CA PRO A 156 18.42 -0.74 -11.07
C PRO A 156 17.58 -1.86 -11.70
N GLU A 157 17.98 -2.39 -12.86
CA GLU A 157 17.32 -3.50 -13.55
C GLU A 157 17.31 -4.80 -12.75
N ALA A 158 18.21 -4.95 -11.76
CA ALA A 158 18.22 -6.09 -10.86
C ALA A 158 17.17 -5.99 -9.73
N VAL A 159 16.52 -4.82 -9.58
CA VAL A 159 15.48 -4.61 -8.57
C VAL A 159 14.12 -5.02 -9.12
N ASN A 160 13.60 -6.13 -8.60
CA ASN A 160 12.26 -6.64 -8.91
C ASN A 160 11.72 -7.38 -7.69
N MET A 161 11.22 -6.63 -6.74
CA MET A 161 10.78 -7.14 -5.44
C MET A 161 9.31 -6.78 -5.21
N VAL A 162 8.63 -7.58 -4.38
CA VAL A 162 7.28 -7.26 -3.92
C VAL A 162 7.26 -7.31 -2.40
N ILE A 163 6.92 -6.19 -1.77
CA ILE A 163 6.82 -6.11 -0.32
C ILE A 163 5.39 -6.41 0.11
N TYR A 164 5.25 -7.36 1.01
CA TYR A 164 4.06 -7.69 1.79
C TYR A 164 4.27 -7.15 3.20
N ARG A 165 3.74 -5.96 3.44
CA ARG A 165 3.82 -5.24 4.71
C ARG A 165 2.59 -5.54 5.54
N GLU A 166 2.77 -5.96 6.79
CA GLU A 166 1.69 -6.01 7.77
C GLU A 166 1.09 -4.60 7.93
N ASN A 167 -0.22 -4.51 8.13
CA ASN A 167 -0.91 -3.24 7.94
C ASN A 167 -1.89 -2.86 9.06
N THR A 168 -2.03 -3.69 10.10
CA THR A 168 -3.05 -3.53 11.15
C THR A 168 -2.50 -3.50 12.57
N GLU A 169 -1.31 -4.02 12.78
CA GLU A 169 -0.62 -4.12 14.07
C GLU A 169 0.65 -3.25 14.11
N ASP A 170 1.61 -3.66 14.93
CA ASP A 170 2.87 -2.97 15.15
C ASP A 170 2.65 -1.62 15.88
N ILE A 171 3.61 -0.73 15.85
CA ILE A 171 3.48 0.62 16.41
C ILE A 171 2.38 1.44 15.71
N TYR A 172 1.98 1.06 14.51
CA TYR A 172 0.86 1.65 13.77
C TYR A 172 -0.51 1.40 14.41
N ALA A 173 -0.61 0.48 15.39
CA ALA A 173 -1.78 0.35 16.25
C ALA A 173 -2.06 1.65 17.02
N GLY A 174 -1.03 2.51 17.18
CA GLY A 174 -1.11 3.83 17.79
C GLY A 174 -1.46 3.76 19.28
N ILE A 175 -0.98 2.74 19.97
CA ILE A 175 -1.15 2.59 21.42
C ILE A 175 0.01 3.30 22.09
N GLU A 176 -0.14 4.61 22.33
CA GLU A 176 0.93 5.43 22.89
C GLU A 176 0.40 6.59 23.74
N TRP A 177 1.23 7.07 24.66
CA TRP A 177 0.94 8.15 25.56
C TRP A 177 2.11 9.13 25.69
N ALA A 178 1.79 10.40 25.72
CA ALA A 178 2.78 11.47 25.78
C ALA A 178 3.56 11.44 27.10
N ALA A 179 4.81 11.84 27.05
CA ALA A 179 5.65 12.02 28.22
C ALA A 179 4.97 12.97 29.25
N GLY A 180 4.96 12.57 30.53
CA GLY A 180 4.36 13.35 31.61
C GLY A 180 2.83 13.29 31.68
N SER A 181 2.14 12.64 30.73
CA SER A 181 0.69 12.47 30.82
C SER A 181 0.29 11.58 32.00
N PRO A 182 -0.93 11.76 32.57
CA PRO A 182 -1.42 10.90 33.64
C PRO A 182 -1.46 9.42 33.27
N GLU A 183 -1.79 9.12 31.99
CA GLU A 183 -1.86 7.77 31.46
C GLU A 183 -0.48 7.13 31.36
N ALA A 184 0.52 7.84 30.80
CA ALA A 184 1.91 7.36 30.75
C ALA A 184 2.45 7.07 32.16
N GLN A 185 2.18 7.97 33.13
CA GLN A 185 2.59 7.78 34.52
C GLN A 185 1.90 6.57 35.16
N LYS A 186 0.61 6.34 34.87
CA LYS A 186 -0.11 5.18 35.36
C LYS A 186 0.47 3.86 34.84
N ILE A 187 0.82 3.81 33.56
CA ILE A 187 1.44 2.63 32.95
C ILE A 187 2.83 2.38 33.54
N LEU A 188 3.65 3.43 33.67
CA LEU A 188 4.99 3.32 34.25
C LEU A 188 4.94 2.83 35.69
N LYS A 189 4.01 3.33 36.52
CA LYS A 189 3.79 2.84 37.87
C LYS A 189 3.34 1.39 37.94
N PHE A 190 2.48 0.97 37.00
CA PHE A 190 2.08 -0.44 36.88
C PHE A 190 3.30 -1.33 36.56
N ILE A 191 4.11 -0.93 35.59
CA ILE A 191 5.34 -1.68 35.23
C ILE A 191 6.34 -1.71 36.39
N GLU A 192 6.45 -0.61 37.14
CA GLU A 192 7.31 -0.53 38.34
C GLU A 192 6.88 -1.51 39.42
N ALA A 193 5.56 -1.57 39.68
CA ALA A 193 4.99 -2.45 40.73
C ALA A 193 5.06 -3.93 40.33
N GLU A 194 4.62 -4.27 39.13
CA GLU A 194 4.45 -5.66 38.68
C GLU A 194 5.73 -6.26 38.05
N PHE A 195 6.56 -5.42 37.42
CA PHE A 195 7.76 -5.83 36.69
C PHE A 195 9.00 -5.01 37.06
N PRO A 196 9.41 -4.95 38.34
CA PRO A 196 10.45 -4.03 38.82
C PRO A 196 11.80 -4.20 38.13
N GLN A 197 12.18 -5.42 37.72
CA GLN A 197 13.42 -5.66 37.01
C GLN A 197 13.37 -5.14 35.55
N THR A 198 12.19 -5.17 34.92
CA THR A 198 11.97 -4.58 33.60
C THR A 198 11.93 -3.06 33.68
N PHE A 199 11.29 -2.50 34.71
CA PHE A 199 11.20 -1.08 34.93
C PHE A 199 12.58 -0.40 35.08
N LYS A 200 13.56 -1.05 35.69
CA LYS A 200 14.95 -0.56 35.79
C LYS A 200 15.59 -0.21 34.43
N LYS A 201 15.04 -0.72 33.33
CA LYS A 201 15.50 -0.40 31.98
C LYS A 201 14.93 0.93 31.46
N VAL A 202 13.90 1.48 32.11
CA VAL A 202 13.36 2.80 31.78
C VAL A 202 14.25 3.85 32.46
N ARG A 203 15.11 4.47 31.68
CA ARG A 203 16.19 5.33 32.20
C ARG A 203 15.69 6.64 32.78
N PHE A 204 14.64 7.23 32.18
CA PHE A 204 14.09 8.53 32.55
C PHE A 204 12.55 8.47 32.63
N PRO A 205 11.98 7.78 33.63
CA PRO A 205 10.52 7.51 33.66
C PRO A 205 9.66 8.77 33.71
N ALA A 206 10.13 9.83 34.38
CA ALA A 206 9.36 11.09 34.49
C ALA A 206 9.18 11.83 33.15
N THR A 207 10.08 11.60 32.19
CA THR A 207 10.12 12.31 30.90
C THR A 207 9.99 11.36 29.70
N SER A 208 9.64 10.09 29.95
CA SER A 208 9.46 9.11 28.87
C SER A 208 8.02 9.11 28.37
N GLY A 209 7.83 9.19 27.06
CA GLY A 209 6.62 8.71 26.41
C GLY A 209 6.59 7.18 26.40
N VAL A 210 5.40 6.59 26.34
CA VAL A 210 5.23 5.13 26.37
C VAL A 210 4.42 4.70 25.16
N GLY A 211 4.90 3.69 24.42
CA GLY A 211 4.20 3.07 23.31
C GLY A 211 4.19 1.54 23.44
N ILE A 212 3.13 0.91 22.95
CA ILE A 212 2.99 -0.55 22.91
C ILE A 212 3.04 -1.01 21.45
N LYS A 213 3.87 -2.02 21.19
CA LYS A 213 4.01 -2.69 19.90
C LYS A 213 3.34 -4.07 19.94
N PRO A 214 2.05 -4.16 19.59
CA PRO A 214 1.39 -5.47 19.48
C PRO A 214 1.84 -6.18 18.21
N VAL A 215 2.17 -7.46 18.32
CA VAL A 215 2.44 -8.37 17.19
C VAL A 215 1.84 -9.71 17.56
N SER A 216 0.84 -10.14 16.81
CA SER A 216 0.13 -11.40 17.07
C SER A 216 0.57 -12.52 16.11
N LYS A 217 0.34 -13.77 16.54
CA LYS A 217 0.51 -14.93 15.68
C LYS A 217 -0.44 -14.89 14.48
N ASP A 218 -1.69 -14.56 14.74
CA ASP A 218 -2.74 -14.57 13.72
C ASP A 218 -2.47 -13.49 12.66
N GLY A 219 -2.15 -12.24 13.07
CA GLY A 219 -1.77 -11.15 12.17
C GLY A 219 -0.52 -11.47 11.36
N SER A 220 0.50 -12.05 12.01
CA SER A 220 1.73 -12.46 11.34
C SER A 220 1.49 -13.57 10.31
N GLN A 221 0.76 -14.62 10.69
CA GLN A 221 0.54 -15.77 9.82
C GLN A 221 -0.38 -15.45 8.64
N ARG A 222 -1.42 -14.61 8.80
CA ARG A 222 -2.27 -14.22 7.68
C ARG A 222 -1.50 -13.39 6.63
N LEU A 223 -0.61 -12.49 7.06
CA LEU A 223 0.25 -11.73 6.17
C LEU A 223 1.25 -12.63 5.43
N ILE A 224 1.99 -13.45 6.17
CA ILE A 224 3.01 -14.34 5.59
C ILE A 224 2.36 -15.36 4.66
N GLY A 225 1.18 -15.89 5.02
CA GLY A 225 0.38 -16.75 4.16
C GLY A 225 0.05 -16.10 2.83
N ALA A 226 -0.43 -14.85 2.86
CA ALA A 226 -0.71 -14.09 1.63
C ALA A 226 0.55 -13.87 0.78
N ALA A 227 1.70 -13.60 1.40
CA ALA A 227 2.97 -13.48 0.69
C ALA A 227 3.43 -14.78 0.02
N ILE A 228 3.24 -15.92 0.70
CA ILE A 228 3.55 -17.25 0.14
C ILE A 228 2.58 -17.59 -1.00
N ASP A 229 1.28 -17.38 -0.81
CA ASP A 229 0.27 -17.60 -1.85
C ASP A 229 0.55 -16.77 -3.11
N TYR A 230 0.94 -15.49 -2.93
CA TYR A 230 1.40 -14.64 -4.03
C TYR A 230 2.64 -15.22 -4.72
N ALA A 231 3.64 -15.64 -3.96
CA ALA A 231 4.86 -16.21 -4.51
C ALA A 231 4.58 -17.47 -5.34
N ILE A 232 3.63 -18.31 -4.90
CA ILE A 232 3.19 -19.49 -5.64
C ILE A 232 2.47 -19.09 -6.94
N ALA A 233 1.48 -18.20 -6.86
CA ALA A 233 0.67 -17.77 -8.00
C ALA A 233 1.51 -17.10 -9.10
N HIS A 234 2.51 -16.31 -8.71
CA HIS A 234 3.38 -15.55 -9.62
C HIS A 234 4.72 -16.23 -9.90
N LYS A 235 4.89 -17.50 -9.48
CA LYS A 235 6.11 -18.29 -9.72
C LYS A 235 7.39 -17.58 -9.26
N ARG A 236 7.31 -16.89 -8.12
CA ARG A 236 8.44 -16.19 -7.50
C ARG A 236 9.39 -17.23 -6.87
N LYS A 237 10.64 -16.83 -6.62
CA LYS A 237 11.71 -17.76 -6.20
C LYS A 237 11.80 -17.91 -4.68
N SER A 238 11.49 -16.86 -3.94
CA SER A 238 11.64 -16.86 -2.48
C SER A 238 10.68 -15.89 -1.78
N VAL A 239 10.41 -16.17 -0.49
CA VAL A 239 9.82 -15.23 0.45
C VAL A 239 10.82 -15.00 1.57
N THR A 240 11.23 -13.73 1.78
CA THR A 240 12.16 -13.33 2.83
C THR A 240 11.38 -12.69 3.98
N LEU A 241 11.43 -13.29 5.18
CA LEU A 241 10.86 -12.74 6.40
C LEU A 241 11.84 -11.69 6.97
N VAL A 242 11.50 -10.42 6.87
CA VAL A 242 12.36 -9.35 7.36
C VAL A 242 11.94 -8.91 8.75
N HIS A 243 12.87 -8.91 9.70
CA HIS A 243 12.59 -8.69 11.12
C HIS A 243 13.81 -8.14 11.89
N LYS A 244 13.59 -7.63 13.10
CA LYS A 244 14.62 -7.25 14.08
C LYS A 244 14.59 -8.17 15.33
N GLY A 245 14.40 -9.46 15.12
CA GLY A 245 14.19 -10.47 16.15
C GLY A 245 15.38 -10.72 17.09
N ASN A 246 16.59 -10.33 16.73
CA ASN A 246 17.75 -10.38 17.62
C ASN A 246 17.62 -9.39 18.81
N ILE A 247 16.83 -8.33 18.65
CA ILE A 247 16.53 -7.33 19.69
C ILE A 247 15.15 -7.53 20.27
N MET A 248 14.11 -7.58 19.43
CA MET A 248 12.70 -7.71 19.80
C MET A 248 12.26 -9.16 19.67
N LYS A 249 12.69 -10.03 20.62
CA LYS A 249 12.56 -11.48 20.53
C LYS A 249 11.11 -11.98 20.49
N TYR A 250 10.22 -11.34 21.24
CA TYR A 250 8.82 -11.80 21.43
C TYR A 250 7.82 -11.11 20.50
N THR A 251 8.27 -10.20 19.66
CA THR A 251 7.48 -9.54 18.61
C THR A 251 8.10 -9.85 17.24
N GLU A 252 9.17 -9.20 16.87
CA GLU A 252 9.85 -9.40 15.57
C GLU A 252 10.43 -10.82 15.42
N GLY A 253 11.03 -11.37 16.47
CA GLY A 253 11.53 -12.76 16.46
C GLY A 253 10.39 -13.77 16.39
N ALA A 254 9.31 -13.52 17.11
CA ALA A 254 8.12 -14.35 17.05
C ALA A 254 7.46 -14.31 15.64
N PHE A 255 7.38 -13.15 14.98
CA PHE A 255 6.95 -13.04 13.58
C PHE A 255 7.70 -14.00 12.67
N ARG A 256 9.04 -14.02 12.75
CA ARG A 256 9.89 -14.96 12.00
C ARG A 256 9.53 -16.40 12.30
N ASP A 257 9.46 -16.75 13.58
CA ASP A 257 9.25 -18.14 14.02
C ASP A 257 7.85 -18.65 13.62
N TRP A 258 6.82 -17.82 13.75
CA TRP A 258 5.47 -18.13 13.27
C TRP A 258 5.40 -18.23 11.74
N GLY A 259 6.23 -17.49 11.00
CA GLY A 259 6.35 -17.61 9.56
C GLY A 259 6.91 -18.98 9.13
N TYR A 260 7.99 -19.44 9.77
CA TYR A 260 8.53 -20.77 9.51
C TYR A 260 7.55 -21.88 9.94
N GLN A 261 6.86 -21.70 11.09
CA GLN A 261 5.82 -22.62 11.50
C GLN A 261 4.73 -22.75 10.44
N LEU A 262 4.19 -21.63 9.96
CA LEU A 262 3.17 -21.60 8.92
C LEU A 262 3.64 -22.28 7.63
N ALA A 263 4.86 -21.98 7.18
CA ALA A 263 5.43 -22.56 5.97
C ALA A 263 5.48 -24.09 6.04
N LYS A 264 5.85 -24.64 7.19
CA LYS A 264 5.90 -26.09 7.42
C LYS A 264 4.51 -26.72 7.54
N GLU A 265 3.65 -26.15 8.39
CA GLU A 265 2.35 -26.72 8.73
C GLU A 265 1.32 -26.60 7.60
N LYS A 266 1.24 -25.44 6.95
CA LYS A 266 0.23 -25.17 5.91
C LYS A 266 0.73 -25.47 4.49
N PHE A 267 2.00 -25.17 4.21
CA PHE A 267 2.55 -25.24 2.86
C PHE A 267 3.50 -26.42 2.64
N GLY A 268 3.74 -27.27 3.64
CA GLY A 268 4.55 -28.47 3.53
C GLY A 268 6.05 -28.22 3.31
N ALA A 269 6.55 -27.06 3.79
CA ALA A 269 7.96 -26.75 3.66
C ALA A 269 8.86 -27.68 4.48
N VAL A 270 10.03 -28.01 3.92
CA VAL A 270 11.06 -28.83 4.57
C VAL A 270 12.30 -28.00 4.82
N GLU A 271 12.92 -28.14 5.99
CA GLU A 271 14.17 -27.45 6.33
C GLU A 271 15.29 -27.77 5.35
N ILE A 272 16.10 -26.77 5.05
CA ILE A 272 17.28 -26.87 4.20
C ILE A 272 18.51 -26.31 4.94
N ASP A 273 19.70 -26.76 4.58
CA ASP A 273 20.98 -26.24 5.05
C ASP A 273 21.11 -26.18 6.59
N GLY A 274 20.45 -27.12 7.31
CA GLY A 274 20.47 -27.19 8.77
C GLY A 274 19.50 -26.23 9.47
N GLY A 275 18.55 -25.65 8.73
CA GLY A 275 17.51 -24.73 9.23
C GLY A 275 18.06 -23.35 9.66
N PRO A 276 17.18 -22.40 9.99
CA PRO A 276 15.71 -22.45 9.97
C PRO A 276 15.11 -22.28 8.56
N TRP A 277 15.91 -21.94 7.55
CA TRP A 277 15.43 -21.82 6.18
C TRP A 277 14.75 -23.09 5.71
N CYS A 278 13.68 -22.93 4.93
CA CYS A 278 12.93 -24.06 4.45
C CYS A 278 12.49 -23.88 3.00
N LYS A 279 12.13 -24.97 2.34
CA LYS A 279 11.76 -25.00 0.94
C LYS A 279 10.40 -25.65 0.75
N LEU A 280 9.52 -25.00 0.02
CA LEU A 280 8.22 -25.53 -0.37
C LEU A 280 8.37 -26.67 -1.40
N PRO A 281 7.37 -27.55 -1.55
CA PRO A 281 7.40 -28.64 -2.56
C PRO A 281 7.60 -28.15 -3.98
N ASN A 282 7.14 -26.94 -4.31
CA ASN A 282 7.30 -26.31 -5.64
C ASN A 282 8.66 -25.58 -5.81
N GLY A 283 9.55 -25.67 -4.84
CA GLY A 283 10.90 -25.11 -4.92
C GLY A 283 11.09 -23.70 -4.35
N ILE A 284 10.02 -22.98 -3.95
CA ILE A 284 10.11 -21.65 -3.34
C ILE A 284 10.81 -21.74 -1.99
N VAL A 285 11.81 -20.88 -1.77
CA VAL A 285 12.57 -20.82 -0.52
C VAL A 285 11.96 -19.80 0.42
N ILE A 286 11.67 -20.21 1.64
CA ILE A 286 11.30 -19.32 2.75
C ILE A 286 12.57 -19.12 3.59
N LYS A 287 12.99 -17.87 3.72
CA LYS A 287 14.19 -17.49 4.45
C LYS A 287 13.95 -16.23 5.29
N ASP A 288 14.88 -15.86 6.14
CA ASP A 288 14.77 -14.65 6.94
C ASP A 288 16.01 -13.76 6.78
N SER A 289 15.83 -12.50 7.14
CA SER A 289 16.91 -11.50 7.17
C SER A 289 16.63 -10.45 8.23
N ILE A 290 17.67 -10.04 8.95
CA ILE A 290 17.58 -8.95 9.92
C ILE A 290 17.42 -7.62 9.18
N ALA A 291 16.52 -6.75 9.65
CA ALA A 291 16.09 -5.54 8.95
C ALA A 291 17.21 -4.60 8.52
N ASP A 292 18.18 -4.34 9.39
CA ASP A 292 19.31 -3.45 9.07
C ASP A 292 20.25 -4.03 7.99
N ILE A 293 20.54 -5.32 8.02
CA ILE A 293 21.33 -5.93 6.95
C ILE A 293 20.52 -6.05 5.65
N THR A 294 19.19 -6.21 5.74
CA THR A 294 18.32 -6.20 4.57
C THR A 294 18.41 -4.87 3.83
N LEU A 295 18.33 -3.73 4.53
CA LEU A 295 18.50 -2.40 3.94
C LEU A 295 19.81 -2.23 3.18
N GLN A 296 20.90 -2.87 3.63
CA GLN A 296 22.17 -2.90 2.92
C GLN A 296 22.13 -3.87 1.72
N GLN A 297 21.57 -5.07 1.91
CA GLN A 297 21.65 -6.14 0.91
C GLN A 297 20.74 -5.88 -0.30
N VAL A 298 19.60 -5.23 -0.11
CA VAL A 298 18.75 -4.84 -1.26
C VAL A 298 19.42 -3.82 -2.19
N LEU A 299 20.48 -3.12 -1.71
CA LEU A 299 21.33 -2.24 -2.53
C LEU A 299 22.46 -3.01 -3.22
N THR A 300 23.08 -3.94 -2.50
CA THR A 300 24.33 -4.59 -2.94
C THR A 300 24.09 -5.90 -3.68
N ARG A 301 22.97 -6.59 -3.39
CA ARG A 301 22.61 -7.90 -3.91
C ARG A 301 21.09 -8.00 -4.11
N PRO A 302 20.45 -7.07 -4.89
CA PRO A 302 19.00 -7.03 -5.05
C PRO A 302 18.42 -8.33 -5.60
N GLU A 303 19.15 -9.05 -6.43
CA GLU A 303 18.74 -10.32 -7.04
C GLU A 303 18.53 -11.47 -6.06
N GLU A 304 18.99 -11.35 -4.82
CA GLU A 304 18.75 -12.34 -3.76
C GLU A 304 17.37 -12.18 -3.11
N PHE A 305 16.66 -11.07 -3.36
CA PHE A 305 15.35 -10.78 -2.79
C PHE A 305 14.27 -10.84 -3.87
N ASP A 306 13.13 -11.41 -3.49
CA ASP A 306 12.00 -11.56 -4.41
C ASP A 306 10.70 -11.08 -3.75
N VAL A 307 9.98 -11.91 -2.98
CA VAL A 307 8.90 -11.46 -2.13
C VAL A 307 9.45 -11.21 -0.73
N ILE A 308 9.10 -10.08 -0.14
CA ILE A 308 9.51 -9.71 1.22
C ILE A 308 8.26 -9.62 2.08
N ALA A 309 8.18 -10.41 3.15
CA ALA A 309 7.14 -10.31 4.17
C ALA A 309 7.71 -9.69 5.44
N THR A 310 7.08 -8.64 5.95
CA THR A 310 7.62 -7.91 7.10
C THR A 310 6.53 -7.19 7.90
N LEU A 311 6.86 -6.81 9.14
CA LEU A 311 5.99 -6.00 9.99
C LEU A 311 5.82 -4.57 9.47
N ASN A 312 4.86 -3.87 10.04
CA ASN A 312 4.34 -2.61 9.51
C ASN A 312 5.42 -1.54 9.36
N LEU A 313 6.16 -1.21 10.41
CA LEU A 313 7.20 -0.17 10.36
C LEU A 313 8.35 -0.54 9.43
N ASN A 314 8.86 -1.76 9.52
CA ASN A 314 9.95 -2.21 8.65
C ASN A 314 9.54 -2.14 7.17
N GLY A 315 8.29 -2.52 6.87
CA GLY A 315 7.73 -2.48 5.52
C GLY A 315 7.57 -1.06 4.99
N ASP A 316 7.23 -0.10 5.86
CA ASP A 316 7.16 1.31 5.52
C ASP A 316 8.52 1.86 5.07
N TYR A 317 9.51 1.71 5.91
CA TYR A 317 10.87 2.18 5.60
C TYR A 317 11.47 1.49 4.38
N LEU A 318 11.31 0.16 4.28
CA LEU A 318 11.92 -0.62 3.21
C LEU A 318 11.29 -0.31 1.85
N SER A 319 9.97 -0.12 1.79
CA SER A 319 9.29 0.19 0.53
C SER A 319 9.71 1.52 -0.07
N ASP A 320 9.87 2.56 0.76
CA ASP A 320 10.31 3.88 0.30
C ASP A 320 11.80 3.86 -0.11
N ALA A 321 12.64 3.15 0.66
CA ALA A 321 14.04 2.96 0.30
C ALA A 321 14.21 2.22 -1.03
N LEU A 322 13.39 1.20 -1.29
CA LEU A 322 13.39 0.47 -2.57
C LEU A 322 12.82 1.31 -3.72
N ALA A 323 11.75 2.08 -3.47
CA ALA A 323 11.20 2.98 -4.48
C ALA A 323 12.25 3.98 -4.98
N ALA A 324 13.10 4.51 -4.09
CA ALA A 324 14.19 5.41 -4.46
C ALA A 324 15.19 4.75 -5.43
N GLN A 325 15.40 3.44 -5.33
CA GLN A 325 16.34 2.71 -6.21
C GLN A 325 15.84 2.57 -7.65
N VAL A 326 14.53 2.62 -7.86
CA VAL A 326 13.92 2.43 -9.19
C VAL A 326 13.36 3.71 -9.80
N GLY A 327 13.62 4.88 -9.19
CA GLY A 327 13.23 6.18 -9.76
C GLY A 327 12.39 7.06 -8.84
N GLY A 328 12.04 6.57 -7.65
CA GLY A 328 11.36 7.34 -6.61
C GLY A 328 9.87 7.01 -6.47
N ILE A 329 9.27 7.66 -5.49
CA ILE A 329 7.87 7.40 -5.08
C ILE A 329 6.82 7.83 -6.12
N GLY A 330 7.19 8.66 -7.10
CA GLY A 330 6.28 9.08 -8.18
C GLY A 330 5.82 7.95 -9.12
N ILE A 331 6.51 6.79 -9.08
CA ILE A 331 6.15 5.57 -9.81
C ILE A 331 6.05 4.35 -8.89
N ALA A 332 5.90 4.54 -7.60
CA ALA A 332 5.75 3.46 -6.62
C ALA A 332 4.26 3.21 -6.35
N PRO A 333 3.70 2.05 -6.75
CA PRO A 333 2.30 1.72 -6.49
C PRO A 333 2.11 1.08 -5.13
N GLY A 334 0.86 1.06 -4.67
CA GLY A 334 0.45 0.36 -3.46
C GLY A 334 -0.98 -0.16 -3.51
N GLY A 335 -1.22 -1.26 -2.82
CA GLY A 335 -2.54 -1.81 -2.60
C GLY A 335 -2.68 -2.34 -1.17
N ASN A 336 -3.82 -2.07 -0.55
CA ASN A 336 -4.15 -2.57 0.78
C ASN A 336 -5.28 -3.58 0.64
N ILE A 337 -5.08 -4.82 1.06
CA ILE A 337 -5.95 -5.94 0.69
C ILE A 337 -6.32 -6.77 1.92
N ASN A 338 -7.56 -7.21 1.97
CA ASN A 338 -8.02 -8.31 2.81
C ASN A 338 -8.29 -9.52 1.89
N CYS A 339 -7.40 -10.50 1.92
CA CYS A 339 -7.48 -11.67 1.04
C CYS A 339 -8.64 -12.62 1.39
N ASP A 340 -9.22 -12.49 2.59
CA ASP A 340 -10.33 -13.35 3.04
C ASP A 340 -11.69 -12.81 2.60
N THR A 341 -11.85 -11.50 2.60
CA THR A 341 -13.12 -10.81 2.31
C THR A 341 -13.18 -10.19 0.91
N GLY A 342 -12.03 -10.04 0.26
CA GLY A 342 -11.90 -9.42 -1.06
C GLY A 342 -11.85 -7.90 -1.06
N HIS A 343 -11.89 -7.25 0.11
CA HIS A 343 -11.73 -5.80 0.17
C HIS A 343 -10.32 -5.39 -0.26
N ALA A 344 -10.25 -4.42 -1.16
CA ALA A 344 -8.98 -3.89 -1.64
C ALA A 344 -9.08 -2.39 -1.92
N VAL A 345 -8.13 -1.61 -1.40
CA VAL A 345 -8.00 -0.19 -1.66
C VAL A 345 -6.61 0.08 -2.21
N PHE A 346 -6.54 0.42 -3.49
CA PHE A 346 -5.30 0.79 -4.17
C PHE A 346 -4.99 2.26 -3.96
N GLU A 347 -3.71 2.62 -3.83
CA GLU A 347 -3.35 3.98 -3.47
C GLU A 347 -1.97 4.41 -3.98
N ALA A 348 -1.80 5.71 -4.26
CA ALA A 348 -0.49 6.30 -4.37
C ALA A 348 0.27 6.18 -3.04
N THR A 349 1.56 5.86 -3.10
CA THR A 349 2.40 5.72 -1.90
C THR A 349 3.00 7.05 -1.42
N HIS A 350 2.98 8.10 -2.27
CA HIS A 350 3.47 9.42 -1.91
C HIS A 350 2.43 10.28 -1.16
N GLY A 351 2.90 11.35 -0.52
CA GLY A 351 2.05 12.33 0.18
C GLY A 351 1.36 13.32 -0.75
N THR A 352 0.64 14.27 -0.15
CA THR A 352 -0.21 15.27 -0.85
C THR A 352 0.57 16.36 -1.58
N ALA A 353 1.82 16.64 -1.19
CA ALA A 353 2.69 17.68 -1.77
C ALA A 353 1.96 19.00 -2.09
N PRO A 354 1.35 19.67 -1.09
CA PRO A 354 0.39 20.76 -1.30
C PRO A 354 0.95 21.95 -2.07
N LYS A 355 2.27 22.17 -2.03
CA LYS A 355 2.93 23.24 -2.80
C LYS A 355 2.84 23.07 -4.32
N TYR A 356 2.49 21.87 -4.80
CA TYR A 356 2.33 21.57 -6.23
C TYR A 356 0.86 21.38 -6.64
N ALA A 357 -0.08 21.55 -5.70
CA ALA A 357 -1.50 21.39 -5.96
C ALA A 357 -1.99 22.31 -7.10
N ASN A 358 -2.83 21.77 -7.98
CA ASN A 358 -3.44 22.48 -9.12
C ASN A 358 -2.44 23.09 -10.13
N GLN A 359 -1.20 22.57 -10.18
CA GLN A 359 -0.18 23.05 -11.15
C GLN A 359 -0.06 22.15 -12.37
N ASP A 360 -0.78 21.03 -12.42
CA ASP A 360 -0.69 20.04 -13.50
C ASP A 360 0.77 19.59 -13.79
N LYS A 361 1.56 19.43 -12.72
CA LYS A 361 3.02 19.27 -12.84
C LYS A 361 3.55 17.90 -12.39
N VAL A 362 2.91 17.30 -11.38
CA VAL A 362 3.42 16.09 -10.71
C VAL A 362 3.27 14.86 -11.58
N ASN A 363 4.10 13.86 -11.31
CA ASN A 363 4.05 12.56 -11.97
C ASN A 363 2.83 11.75 -11.50
N PRO A 364 1.90 11.34 -12.38
CA PRO A 364 0.74 10.53 -12.00
C PRO A 364 1.06 9.02 -11.94
N GLY A 365 2.30 8.63 -12.19
CA GLY A 365 2.72 7.23 -12.36
C GLY A 365 2.40 6.33 -11.18
N SER A 366 2.48 6.85 -9.93
CA SER A 366 2.15 6.07 -8.73
C SER A 366 0.66 5.66 -8.71
N VAL A 367 -0.27 6.59 -8.99
CA VAL A 367 -1.71 6.27 -9.08
C VAL A 367 -1.99 5.38 -10.29
N ILE A 368 -1.35 5.65 -11.45
CA ILE A 368 -1.52 4.83 -12.66
C ILE A 368 -1.09 3.38 -12.39
N LEU A 369 0.07 3.16 -11.78
CA LEU A 369 0.55 1.82 -11.46
C LEU A 369 -0.28 1.16 -10.33
N SER A 370 -0.82 1.94 -9.40
CA SER A 370 -1.79 1.41 -8.42
C SER A 370 -3.09 0.97 -9.10
N GLY A 371 -3.53 1.69 -10.13
CA GLY A 371 -4.64 1.26 -10.98
C GLY A 371 -4.30 0.02 -11.82
N VAL A 372 -3.06 -0.15 -12.26
CA VAL A 372 -2.60 -1.41 -12.87
C VAL A 372 -2.80 -2.57 -11.91
N MET A 373 -2.33 -2.44 -10.65
CA MET A 373 -2.56 -3.46 -9.61
C MET A 373 -4.06 -3.72 -9.38
N MET A 374 -4.88 -2.68 -9.41
CA MET A 374 -6.33 -2.80 -9.29
C MET A 374 -6.91 -3.60 -10.47
N LEU A 375 -6.52 -3.32 -11.69
CA LEU A 375 -6.98 -4.04 -12.88
C LEU A 375 -6.54 -5.52 -12.86
N GLU A 376 -5.31 -5.80 -12.43
CA GLU A 376 -4.83 -7.16 -12.19
C GLU A 376 -5.68 -7.89 -11.15
N HIS A 377 -6.00 -7.22 -10.03
CA HIS A 377 -6.85 -7.75 -8.97
C HIS A 377 -8.28 -8.06 -9.44
N LEU A 378 -8.79 -7.27 -10.38
CA LEU A 378 -10.08 -7.51 -11.06
C LEU A 378 -10.01 -8.63 -12.12
N GLY A 379 -8.83 -9.18 -12.41
CA GLY A 379 -8.64 -10.12 -13.51
C GLY A 379 -8.71 -9.48 -14.89
N TRP A 380 -8.44 -8.19 -15.00
CA TRP A 380 -8.44 -7.43 -16.24
C TRP A 380 -7.01 -7.23 -16.76
N GLN A 381 -6.31 -8.36 -16.95
CA GLN A 381 -4.88 -8.41 -17.23
C GLN A 381 -4.49 -7.70 -18.52
N GLU A 382 -5.32 -7.78 -19.58
CA GLU A 382 -5.02 -7.17 -20.88
C GLU A 382 -4.92 -5.64 -20.76
N ALA A 383 -5.84 -5.02 -19.98
CA ALA A 383 -5.82 -3.59 -19.75
C ALA A 383 -4.61 -3.18 -18.87
N ALA A 384 -4.30 -3.97 -17.85
CA ALA A 384 -3.13 -3.76 -16.99
C ALA A 384 -1.83 -3.81 -17.80
N ASP A 385 -1.64 -4.85 -18.61
CA ASP A 385 -0.45 -5.04 -19.46
C ASP A 385 -0.31 -3.93 -20.51
N SER A 386 -1.43 -3.46 -21.08
CA SER A 386 -1.45 -2.35 -22.03
C SER A 386 -0.94 -1.06 -21.40
N ILE A 387 -1.36 -0.74 -20.19
CA ILE A 387 -0.88 0.46 -19.45
C ILE A 387 0.61 0.34 -19.17
N VAL A 388 1.07 -0.81 -18.69
CA VAL A 388 2.49 -1.04 -18.39
C VAL A 388 3.37 -0.87 -19.63
N LYS A 389 3.01 -1.49 -20.75
CA LYS A 389 3.74 -1.34 -22.02
C LYS A 389 3.73 0.09 -22.53
N SER A 390 2.60 0.79 -22.36
CA SER A 390 2.48 2.21 -22.70
C SER A 390 3.43 3.06 -21.87
N LEU A 391 3.52 2.79 -20.56
CA LEU A 391 4.42 3.52 -19.64
C LEU A 391 5.88 3.29 -20.04
N GLU A 392 6.28 2.03 -20.28
CA GLU A 392 7.64 1.66 -20.73
C GLU A 392 8.00 2.38 -22.03
N ARG A 393 7.10 2.42 -22.99
CA ARG A 393 7.31 3.12 -24.27
C ARG A 393 7.42 4.63 -24.05
N THR A 394 6.52 5.24 -23.30
CA THR A 394 6.49 6.70 -23.07
C THR A 394 7.76 7.18 -22.38
N ILE A 395 8.25 6.42 -21.38
CA ILE A 395 9.52 6.70 -20.71
C ILE A 395 10.69 6.48 -21.68
N GLY A 396 10.67 5.41 -22.47
CA GLY A 396 11.67 5.13 -23.51
C GLY A 396 11.78 6.23 -24.56
N ASP A 397 10.64 6.84 -24.94
CA ASP A 397 10.57 7.99 -25.84
C ASP A 397 11.02 9.29 -25.15
N LYS A 398 11.41 9.23 -23.87
CA LYS A 398 11.83 10.36 -23.02
C LYS A 398 10.76 11.46 -22.87
N VAL A 399 9.49 11.12 -22.98
CA VAL A 399 8.36 12.01 -22.71
C VAL A 399 7.97 11.78 -21.26
N VAL A 400 8.38 12.70 -20.36
CA VAL A 400 8.30 12.47 -18.91
C VAL A 400 7.97 13.76 -18.15
N THR A 401 7.50 13.62 -16.92
CA THR A 401 7.24 14.74 -16.03
C THR A 401 8.54 15.31 -15.44
N TYR A 402 8.43 16.48 -14.80
CA TYR A 402 9.57 17.28 -14.33
C TYR A 402 10.56 16.52 -13.44
N ASP A 403 10.08 15.55 -12.65
CA ASP A 403 10.87 14.76 -11.71
C ASP A 403 11.91 13.89 -12.42
N PHE A 404 11.55 13.30 -13.56
CA PHE A 404 12.47 12.56 -14.41
C PHE A 404 13.21 13.47 -15.40
N ALA A 405 12.52 14.46 -16.00
CA ALA A 405 13.12 15.31 -17.01
C ALA A 405 14.39 16.01 -16.53
N ARG A 406 14.41 16.49 -15.28
CA ARG A 406 15.59 17.15 -14.66
C ARG A 406 16.80 16.24 -14.51
N LEU A 407 16.63 14.93 -14.62
CA LEU A 407 17.65 13.89 -14.43
C LEU A 407 17.99 13.13 -15.73
N MET A 408 17.22 13.38 -16.82
CA MET A 408 17.34 12.67 -18.10
C MET A 408 17.82 13.61 -19.21
N SER A 409 19.01 13.38 -19.75
CA SER A 409 19.49 14.14 -20.91
C SER A 409 18.59 13.94 -22.13
N GLY A 410 18.17 15.04 -22.75
CA GLY A 410 17.33 15.05 -23.94
C GLY A 410 15.86 14.63 -23.68
N ALA A 411 15.40 14.69 -22.43
CA ALA A 411 14.01 14.46 -22.11
C ALA A 411 13.14 15.63 -22.54
N LYS A 412 11.93 15.32 -23.01
CA LYS A 412 10.84 16.26 -23.21
C LYS A 412 10.02 16.31 -21.91
N GLU A 413 10.17 17.42 -21.17
CA GLU A 413 9.32 17.66 -20.00
C GLU A 413 7.88 17.93 -20.45
N VAL A 414 6.93 17.26 -19.82
CA VAL A 414 5.49 17.42 -20.06
C VAL A 414 4.74 17.57 -18.74
N LYS A 415 3.55 18.16 -18.81
CA LYS A 415 2.63 18.27 -17.68
C LYS A 415 2.05 16.91 -17.27
N CYS A 416 1.45 16.85 -16.09
CA CYS A 416 0.74 15.66 -15.60
C CYS A 416 -0.33 15.18 -16.60
N SER A 417 -1.18 16.08 -17.09
CA SER A 417 -2.22 15.79 -18.09
C SER A 417 -1.65 15.35 -19.43
N GLU A 418 -0.57 16.01 -19.89
CA GLU A 418 0.09 15.68 -21.16
C GLU A 418 0.83 14.33 -21.12
N PHE A 419 1.33 13.95 -19.92
CA PHE A 419 1.91 12.63 -19.71
C PHE A 419 0.83 11.55 -19.86
N ALA A 420 -0.37 11.75 -19.30
CA ALA A 420 -1.51 10.86 -19.53
C ALA A 420 -1.89 10.79 -21.02
N ASP A 421 -1.88 11.91 -21.76
CA ASP A 421 -2.13 11.90 -23.21
C ASP A 421 -1.08 11.07 -23.96
N ALA A 422 0.20 11.15 -23.56
CA ALA A 422 1.26 10.35 -24.17
C ALA A 422 1.04 8.85 -23.89
N LEU A 423 0.66 8.49 -22.66
CA LEU A 423 0.30 7.12 -22.31
C LEU A 423 -0.88 6.63 -23.14
N ILE A 424 -1.96 7.38 -23.26
CA ILE A 424 -3.15 6.99 -24.04
C ILE A 424 -2.82 6.75 -25.51
N ARG A 425 -1.96 7.59 -26.10
CA ARG A 425 -1.48 7.38 -27.49
C ARG A 425 -0.67 6.10 -27.65
N ASN A 426 0.08 5.73 -26.62
CA ASN A 426 0.97 4.57 -26.64
C ASN A 426 0.31 3.26 -26.18
N LEU A 427 -0.96 3.27 -25.75
CA LEU A 427 -1.69 2.04 -25.44
C LEU A 427 -1.70 1.09 -26.65
N ALA A 428 -1.53 -0.21 -26.41
CA ALA A 428 -1.49 -1.26 -27.46
C ALA A 428 -2.89 -1.83 -27.72
#